data_108148d5f696796e54b34cf50b2ac1a1
#
_entry.id   108148d5f696796e54b34cf50b2ac1a1
#
_cell.length_a   1.000
_cell.length_b   1.000
_cell.length_c   1.000
_cell.angle_alpha   90.00
_cell.angle_beta   90.00
_cell.angle_gamma   90.00
#
_symmetry.space_group_name_H-M   'P 1'
#
loop_
_entity.id
_entity.type
_entity.pdbx_description
1 polymer ?
#
loop_
_entity_poly.entity_id
_entity_poly.type
_entity_poly.pdbx_seq_one_letter_code
_entity_poly.pdbx_strand_id
1 'polypeptide(L)'
;MSPPKPFLAALALFFLAGGASPLYSRPAGDRPDTPPTVQPAAESAEPAELRELPPPEIRTPLAVLPEGPRPGEPLTVGYHVPDTAANTGLRASLIGAQGRRLSRSSFFDIPGDAGGPKIKAAILAVPSTAAPGAALVRVENASGQALAELSLVIADRNFAAEEIPLNQANTNLRTVPDPRKTAESEYLTAILYRTGNDIHTLGPFVPPVMSARRTSFFGDRRVYRYADGSSGTSIHAGVDYGVPTGTAVTACADGRVVLARPRIVTGNSVVLEHLPGVYSIYYHLDKILVEEGAFINAGAVLGESGSTGLATGPHLHWEIRVAGENADPDAFTARPVLDKEALLRKMSE
;
A
#
# COMPACT_ATOMS: atom_id res chain seq x y z
N MET A 1 -6.00 -20.79 -60.14
CA MET A 1 -5.76 -19.50 -59.47
C MET A 1 -4.85 -19.75 -58.29
N SER A 2 -3.59 -19.31 -58.40
CA SER A 2 -2.53 -19.59 -57.46
C SER A 2 -2.59 -18.68 -56.24
N PRO A 3 -2.12 -19.12 -55.06
CA PRO A 3 -2.09 -18.28 -53.84
C PRO A 3 -0.86 -17.34 -53.83
N PRO A 4 -0.94 -16.18 -53.19
CA PRO A 4 0.17 -15.26 -53.09
C PRO A 4 1.25 -15.71 -52.07
N LYS A 5 2.49 -15.40 -52.42
CA LYS A 5 3.73 -15.72 -51.65
C LYS A 5 3.91 -14.80 -50.43
N PRO A 6 4.59 -15.24 -49.37
CA PRO A 6 4.89 -14.41 -48.22
C PRO A 6 6.10 -13.47 -48.48
N PHE A 7 5.97 -12.24 -48.00
CA PHE A 7 7.07 -11.25 -47.97
C PHE A 7 8.00 -11.57 -46.80
N LEU A 8 9.28 -11.83 -47.14
CA LEU A 8 10.41 -11.80 -46.18
C LEU A 8 10.78 -10.35 -45.91
N ALA A 9 10.72 -9.90 -44.69
CA ALA A 9 11.36 -8.64 -44.26
C ALA A 9 12.69 -8.97 -43.58
N ALA A 10 13.76 -8.36 -44.13
CA ALA A 10 15.14 -8.56 -43.72
C ALA A 10 15.45 -7.94 -42.37
N LEU A 11 16.16 -8.70 -41.56
CA LEU A 11 16.79 -8.29 -40.31
C LEU A 11 18.09 -7.51 -40.60
N ALA A 12 18.13 -6.21 -40.33
CA ALA A 12 19.33 -5.42 -40.40
C ALA A 12 20.05 -5.40 -39.04
N LEU A 13 21.19 -6.13 -38.98
CA LEU A 13 22.16 -6.02 -37.89
C LEU A 13 22.95 -4.71 -38.08
N PHE A 14 22.90 -3.82 -37.08
CA PHE A 14 23.87 -2.74 -36.98
C PHE A 14 24.98 -3.13 -36.00
N PHE A 15 26.18 -3.39 -36.57
CA PHE A 15 27.42 -3.41 -35.82
C PHE A 15 27.89 -1.97 -35.62
N LEU A 16 28.06 -1.53 -34.39
CA LEU A 16 28.77 -0.32 -34.04
C LEU A 16 30.24 -0.68 -33.74
N ALA A 17 31.11 -0.21 -34.59
CA ALA A 17 32.54 -0.31 -34.48
C ALA A 17 33.08 0.55 -33.33
N GLY A 18 33.97 -0.02 -32.52
CA GLY A 18 34.70 0.65 -31.46
C GLY A 18 35.69 1.66 -32.01
N GLY A 19 35.62 2.91 -31.55
CA GLY A 19 36.61 3.93 -31.74
C GLY A 19 37.66 3.85 -30.65
N ALA A 20 38.90 3.51 -31.02
CA ALA A 20 40.07 3.59 -30.17
C ALA A 20 40.54 5.05 -30.03
N SER A 21 40.68 5.54 -28.81
CA SER A 21 41.35 6.82 -28.53
C SER A 21 42.88 6.67 -28.52
N PRO A 22 43.61 7.66 -28.97
CA PRO A 22 45.07 7.55 -29.13
C PRO A 22 45.81 7.68 -27.81
N LEU A 23 46.81 6.81 -27.66
CA LEU A 23 47.81 6.86 -26.61
C LEU A 23 48.70 8.14 -26.72
N TYR A 24 48.65 8.95 -25.69
CA TYR A 24 49.57 10.09 -25.53
C TYR A 24 50.86 9.59 -24.88
N SER A 25 51.98 9.55 -25.63
CA SER A 25 53.32 9.25 -25.16
C SER A 25 53.90 10.46 -24.42
N ARG A 26 54.27 10.32 -23.15
CA ARG A 26 55.08 11.26 -22.39
C ARG A 26 56.56 10.95 -22.58
N PRO A 27 57.44 11.98 -22.71
CA PRO A 27 58.89 11.79 -22.81
C PRO A 27 59.50 11.42 -21.44
N ALA A 28 60.55 10.60 -21.50
CA ALA A 28 61.34 10.20 -20.37
C ALA A 28 62.14 11.41 -19.82
N GLY A 29 61.98 11.66 -18.52
CA GLY A 29 62.78 12.62 -17.77
C GLY A 29 63.12 12.06 -16.41
N ASP A 30 64.40 11.96 -16.16
CA ASP A 30 65.14 11.74 -14.92
C ASP A 30 64.48 11.12 -13.69
N ARG A 31 65.01 9.95 -13.32
CA ARG A 31 64.84 9.34 -11.99
C ARG A 31 65.90 9.90 -11.03
N PRO A 32 65.54 10.41 -9.85
CA PRO A 32 66.46 10.49 -8.75
C PRO A 32 66.48 9.15 -7.99
N ASP A 33 67.69 8.56 -7.89
CA ASP A 33 67.97 7.40 -7.07
C ASP A 33 68.01 7.80 -5.59
N THR A 34 66.86 7.64 -4.89
CA THR A 34 66.84 7.40 -3.43
C THR A 34 65.48 6.92 -3.03
N PRO A 35 65.29 5.78 -2.36
CA PRO A 35 64.03 5.35 -1.85
C PRO A 35 63.60 6.25 -0.68
N PRO A 36 62.36 6.68 -0.61
CA PRO A 36 61.85 7.41 0.55
C PRO A 36 61.84 6.51 1.78
N THR A 37 62.43 7.00 2.87
CA THR A 37 62.38 6.41 4.21
C THR A 37 60.92 6.32 4.65
N VAL A 38 60.41 5.11 4.78
CA VAL A 38 59.06 4.85 5.34
C VAL A 38 59.11 5.17 6.83
N GLN A 39 58.52 6.26 7.25
CA GLN A 39 58.22 6.48 8.66
C GLN A 39 57.14 5.46 9.08
N PRO A 40 57.27 4.87 10.28
CA PRO A 40 56.22 3.97 10.79
C PRO A 40 54.91 4.73 10.89
N ALA A 41 53.86 4.13 10.35
CA ALA A 41 52.48 4.63 10.43
C ALA A 41 52.12 4.90 11.90
N ALA A 42 51.60 6.08 12.15
CA ALA A 42 51.01 6.41 13.44
C ALA A 42 50.00 5.34 13.83
N GLU A 43 50.12 4.92 15.10
CA GLU A 43 49.27 3.99 15.79
C GLU A 43 47.80 4.29 15.45
N SER A 44 47.11 3.29 14.88
CA SER A 44 45.69 3.40 14.51
C SER A 44 44.87 3.77 15.75
N ALA A 45 44.28 4.95 15.72
CA ALA A 45 43.28 5.31 16.72
C ALA A 45 42.18 4.21 16.72
N GLU A 46 41.92 3.63 17.87
CA GLU A 46 40.82 2.72 18.11
C GLU A 46 39.52 3.39 17.55
N PRO A 47 38.69 2.63 16.85
CA PRO A 47 37.40 3.18 16.40
C PRO A 47 36.65 3.66 17.63
N ALA A 48 36.29 4.94 17.65
CA ALA A 48 35.47 5.53 18.70
C ALA A 48 34.24 4.62 18.88
N GLU A 49 34.09 4.03 20.05
CA GLU A 49 32.86 3.33 20.44
C GLU A 49 31.68 4.24 20.08
N LEU A 50 30.84 3.78 19.17
CA LEU A 50 29.54 4.38 18.90
C LEU A 50 28.76 4.29 20.23
N ARG A 51 28.84 5.33 21.06
CA ARG A 51 27.98 5.45 22.24
C ARG A 51 26.54 5.38 21.72
N GLU A 52 25.88 4.25 21.98
CA GLU A 52 24.44 4.17 21.79
C GLU A 52 23.81 5.31 22.57
N LEU A 53 23.13 6.17 21.85
CA LEU A 53 22.34 7.24 22.49
C LEU A 53 21.29 6.56 23.39
N PRO A 54 21.05 7.07 24.60
CA PRO A 54 20.01 6.51 25.44
C PRO A 54 18.67 6.54 24.66
N PRO A 55 17.83 5.53 24.88
CA PRO A 55 16.51 5.49 24.22
C PRO A 55 15.76 6.79 24.51
N PRO A 56 14.98 7.30 23.53
CA PRO A 56 14.24 8.56 23.70
C PRO A 56 13.26 8.45 24.87
N GLU A 57 13.23 9.49 25.69
CA GLU A 57 12.28 9.60 26.80
C GLU A 57 10.87 9.80 26.26
N ILE A 58 9.96 8.89 26.58
CA ILE A 58 8.55 8.99 26.19
C ILE A 58 7.83 10.00 27.08
N ARG A 59 7.43 11.14 26.50
CA ARG A 59 6.69 12.21 27.19
C ARG A 59 5.19 12.07 27.04
N THR A 60 4.74 11.57 25.89
CA THR A 60 3.33 11.29 25.63
C THR A 60 3.12 9.81 25.27
N PRO A 61 2.16 9.12 25.86
CA PRO A 61 1.95 7.69 25.57
C PRO A 61 1.32 7.42 24.21
N LEU A 62 0.82 8.45 23.51
CA LEU A 62 0.05 8.33 22.27
C LEU A 62 0.61 9.26 21.20
N ALA A 63 0.93 8.69 20.05
CA ALA A 63 1.28 9.44 18.84
C ALA A 63 0.40 9.02 17.67
N VAL A 64 0.11 9.96 16.76
CA VAL A 64 -0.70 9.74 15.57
C VAL A 64 -0.04 10.40 14.37
N LEU A 65 0.06 9.67 13.26
CA LEU A 65 0.64 10.12 12.00
C LEU A 65 -0.25 9.77 10.81
N PRO A 66 -0.48 10.72 9.88
CA PRO A 66 -0.10 12.15 9.92
C PRO A 66 -0.97 12.97 10.90
N GLU A 67 -0.54 14.18 11.24
CA GLU A 67 -1.28 15.06 12.17
C GLU A 67 -2.58 15.62 11.59
N GLY A 68 -2.61 15.90 10.29
CA GLY A 68 -3.78 16.40 9.56
C GLY A 68 -4.20 15.47 8.44
N PRO A 69 -4.73 14.26 8.75
CA PRO A 69 -5.10 13.30 7.73
C PRO A 69 -6.28 13.80 6.89
N ARG A 70 -6.34 13.35 5.63
CA ARG A 70 -7.44 13.62 4.70
C ARG A 70 -8.33 12.40 4.55
N PRO A 71 -9.59 12.56 4.13
CA PRO A 71 -10.44 11.44 3.73
C PRO A 71 -9.74 10.52 2.72
N GLY A 72 -9.69 9.22 3.04
CA GLY A 72 -8.98 8.18 2.29
C GLY A 72 -7.57 7.87 2.81
N GLU A 73 -6.94 8.72 3.61
CA GLU A 73 -5.58 8.46 4.09
C GLU A 73 -5.54 7.46 5.26
N PRO A 74 -4.48 6.65 5.35
CA PRO A 74 -4.21 5.86 6.53
C PRO A 74 -3.76 6.77 7.69
N LEU A 75 -4.09 6.35 8.90
CA LEU A 75 -3.72 6.99 10.14
C LEU A 75 -3.05 5.97 11.05
N THR A 76 -1.75 6.11 11.28
CA THR A 76 -1.00 5.22 12.16
C THR A 76 -1.02 5.75 13.57
N VAL A 77 -1.45 4.92 14.50
CA VAL A 77 -1.54 5.20 15.92
C VAL A 77 -0.47 4.40 16.65
N GLY A 78 0.49 5.07 17.26
CA GLY A 78 1.46 4.47 18.18
C GLY A 78 1.00 4.66 19.62
N TYR A 79 1.11 3.61 20.43
CA TYR A 79 0.78 3.66 21.84
C TYR A 79 1.88 3.01 22.68
N HIS A 80 2.49 3.80 23.57
CA HIS A 80 3.43 3.30 24.59
C HIS A 80 2.62 2.66 25.71
N VAL A 81 2.84 1.37 25.89
CA VAL A 81 2.07 0.57 26.84
C VAL A 81 2.74 0.64 28.21
N PRO A 82 2.10 1.18 29.25
CA PRO A 82 2.63 1.16 30.60
C PRO A 82 2.80 -0.28 31.11
N ASP A 83 3.89 -0.56 31.81
CA ASP A 83 4.18 -1.91 32.36
C ASP A 83 3.13 -2.43 33.36
N THR A 84 2.29 -1.52 33.89
CA THR A 84 1.31 -1.80 34.95
C THR A 84 -0.10 -2.16 34.46
N ALA A 85 -0.36 -2.09 33.14
CA ALA A 85 -1.71 -2.25 32.61
C ALA A 85 -1.95 -3.65 32.03
N ALA A 86 -3.16 -4.17 32.23
CA ALA A 86 -3.68 -5.34 31.49
C ALA A 86 -3.88 -4.95 30.02
N ASN A 87 -2.87 -5.17 29.19
CA ASN A 87 -2.76 -4.65 27.83
C ASN A 87 -3.29 -5.62 26.77
N THR A 88 -4.27 -6.44 27.10
CA THR A 88 -4.93 -7.35 26.17
C THR A 88 -6.11 -6.67 25.47
N GLY A 89 -6.26 -6.92 24.16
CA GLY A 89 -7.42 -6.46 23.39
C GLY A 89 -7.47 -4.95 23.19
N LEU A 90 -6.32 -4.27 23.16
CA LEU A 90 -6.23 -2.83 22.86
C LEU A 90 -6.76 -2.52 21.46
N ARG A 91 -7.52 -1.43 21.35
CA ARG A 91 -8.07 -0.94 20.10
C ARG A 91 -7.91 0.55 19.98
N ALA A 92 -7.64 1.02 18.75
CA ALA A 92 -7.72 2.41 18.39
C ALA A 92 -9.04 2.68 17.65
N SER A 93 -9.68 3.78 17.95
CA SER A 93 -10.88 4.26 17.27
C SER A 93 -10.67 5.68 16.78
N LEU A 94 -10.97 5.99 15.52
CA LEU A 94 -11.12 7.34 15.01
C LEU A 94 -12.57 7.78 15.20
N ILE A 95 -12.77 8.87 15.91
CA ILE A 95 -14.09 9.42 16.26
C ILE A 95 -14.18 10.81 15.63
N GLY A 96 -15.12 11.00 14.72
CA GLY A 96 -15.40 12.30 14.08
C GLY A 96 -16.33 13.15 14.91
N ALA A 97 -16.79 14.24 14.30
CA ALA A 97 -17.76 15.14 14.89
C ALA A 97 -19.01 14.38 15.42
N GLN A 98 -19.63 14.92 16.46
CA GLN A 98 -20.81 14.34 17.12
C GLN A 98 -20.59 12.95 17.74
N GLY A 99 -19.33 12.54 18.00
CA GLY A 99 -19.00 11.28 18.62
C GLY A 99 -19.20 10.03 17.72
N ARG A 100 -19.41 10.20 16.41
CA ARG A 100 -19.55 9.09 15.48
C ARG A 100 -18.21 8.42 15.25
N ARG A 101 -18.11 7.11 15.52
CA ARG A 101 -16.93 6.33 15.19
C ARG A 101 -16.81 6.16 13.67
N LEU A 102 -15.69 6.60 13.10
CA LEU A 102 -15.37 6.56 11.67
C LEU A 102 -14.66 5.26 11.30
N SER A 103 -13.67 4.84 12.09
CA SER A 103 -12.95 3.59 11.89
C SER A 103 -12.44 3.04 13.21
N ARG A 104 -12.04 1.76 13.22
CA ARG A 104 -11.51 1.06 14.41
C ARG A 104 -10.54 -0.04 13.98
N SER A 105 -9.43 -0.19 14.70
CA SER A 105 -8.44 -1.25 14.48
C SER A 105 -7.91 -1.79 15.80
N SER A 106 -7.40 -3.02 15.77
CA SER A 106 -6.68 -3.61 16.90
C SER A 106 -5.22 -3.20 16.88
N PHE A 107 -4.60 -3.10 18.06
CA PHE A 107 -3.17 -2.90 18.19
C PHE A 107 -2.41 -4.22 17.97
N PHE A 108 -1.25 -4.12 17.36
CA PHE A 108 -0.26 -5.18 17.19
C PHE A 108 1.11 -4.72 17.68
N ASP A 109 2.01 -5.68 17.94
CA ASP A 109 3.37 -5.39 18.40
C ASP A 109 4.24 -4.96 17.22
N ILE A 110 4.97 -3.85 17.38
CA ILE A 110 5.98 -3.43 16.39
C ILE A 110 7.29 -4.15 16.74
N PRO A 111 8.01 -4.73 15.76
CA PRO A 111 9.34 -5.26 15.98
C PRO A 111 10.24 -4.20 16.63
N GLY A 112 10.86 -4.53 17.75
CA GLY A 112 11.64 -3.61 18.58
C GLY A 112 13.08 -4.06 18.77
N ASP A 113 13.96 -3.08 19.07
CA ASP A 113 15.30 -3.37 19.54
C ASP A 113 15.25 -3.85 20.99
N ALA A 114 16.16 -4.75 21.36
CA ALA A 114 16.23 -5.24 22.74
C ALA A 114 16.49 -4.07 23.69
N GLY A 115 15.58 -3.85 24.67
CA GLY A 115 15.71 -2.79 25.68
C GLY A 115 15.09 -1.43 25.32
N GLY A 116 14.50 -1.27 24.12
CA GLY A 116 13.75 -0.07 23.74
C GLY A 116 12.34 -0.02 24.33
N PRO A 117 11.65 1.15 24.23
CA PRO A 117 10.28 1.31 24.73
C PRO A 117 9.31 0.38 23.98
N LYS A 118 8.42 -0.27 24.74
CA LYS A 118 7.37 -1.16 24.18
C LYS A 118 6.26 -0.33 23.56
N ILE A 119 6.26 -0.25 22.23
CA ILE A 119 5.25 0.46 21.47
C ILE A 119 4.43 -0.55 20.69
N LYS A 120 3.11 -0.38 20.74
CA LYS A 120 2.17 -1.05 19.85
C LYS A 120 1.66 -0.07 18.79
N ALA A 121 1.36 -0.59 17.61
CA ALA A 121 0.74 0.19 16.55
C ALA A 121 -0.67 -0.29 16.23
N ALA A 122 -1.51 0.63 15.77
CA ALA A 122 -2.75 0.33 15.07
C ALA A 122 -2.84 1.21 13.83
N ILE A 123 -3.35 0.65 12.74
CA ILE A 123 -3.55 1.40 11.50
C ILE A 123 -5.04 1.58 11.30
N LEU A 124 -5.48 2.83 11.16
CA LEU A 124 -6.84 3.24 10.88
C LEU A 124 -6.92 3.81 9.46
N ALA A 125 -8.08 3.78 8.84
CA ALA A 125 -8.37 4.59 7.66
C ALA A 125 -9.30 5.74 8.02
N VAL A 126 -9.08 6.90 7.41
CA VAL A 126 -10.08 7.98 7.40
C VAL A 126 -11.02 7.69 6.23
N PRO A 127 -12.29 7.31 6.45
CA PRO A 127 -13.20 6.98 5.36
C PRO A 127 -13.29 8.13 4.33
N SER A 128 -13.43 7.80 3.05
CA SER A 128 -13.61 8.81 1.99
C SER A 128 -14.89 9.64 2.14
N THR A 129 -15.77 9.26 3.06
CA THR A 129 -17.01 9.95 3.44
C THR A 129 -16.86 10.75 4.72
N ALA A 130 -15.68 10.78 5.34
CA ALA A 130 -15.46 11.57 6.55
C ALA A 130 -15.60 13.06 6.25
N ALA A 131 -16.35 13.78 7.07
CA ALA A 131 -16.41 15.22 7.00
C ALA A 131 -15.11 15.83 7.54
N PRO A 132 -14.62 16.93 6.96
CA PRO A 132 -13.51 17.66 7.51
C PRO A 132 -13.87 18.29 8.89
N GLY A 133 -12.86 18.54 9.72
CA GLY A 133 -13.03 19.17 11.02
C GLY A 133 -12.47 18.35 12.18
N ALA A 134 -12.88 18.71 13.39
CA ALA A 134 -12.36 18.10 14.62
C ALA A 134 -12.68 16.61 14.70
N ALA A 135 -11.68 15.84 15.09
CA ALA A 135 -11.76 14.40 15.33
C ALA A 135 -10.89 14.00 16.52
N LEU A 136 -11.09 12.78 17.01
CA LEU A 136 -10.42 12.23 18.17
C LEU A 136 -9.94 10.83 17.86
N VAL A 137 -8.68 10.53 18.14
CA VAL A 137 -8.19 9.15 18.25
C VAL A 137 -8.29 8.74 19.71
N ARG A 138 -8.97 7.63 19.97
CA ARG A 138 -9.13 7.03 21.30
C ARG A 138 -8.52 5.64 21.33
N VAL A 139 -7.71 5.39 22.35
CA VAL A 139 -7.20 4.05 22.70
C VAL A 139 -8.07 3.48 23.81
N GLU A 140 -8.59 2.27 23.58
CA GLU A 140 -9.49 1.56 24.49
C GLU A 140 -8.95 0.17 24.82
N ASN A 141 -9.18 -0.31 26.04
CA ASN A 141 -8.95 -1.68 26.40
C ASN A 141 -10.12 -2.62 25.98
N ALA A 142 -10.02 -3.90 26.29
CA ALA A 142 -11.03 -4.89 25.95
C ALA A 142 -12.41 -4.60 26.58
N SER A 143 -12.47 -3.93 27.75
CA SER A 143 -13.73 -3.54 28.40
C SER A 143 -14.35 -2.26 27.84
N GLY A 144 -13.67 -1.58 26.89
CA GLY A 144 -14.13 -0.32 26.30
C GLY A 144 -13.75 0.92 27.13
N GLN A 145 -12.92 0.77 28.15
CA GLN A 145 -12.40 1.91 28.93
C GLN A 145 -11.39 2.66 28.09
N ALA A 146 -11.52 3.98 28.00
CA ALA A 146 -10.54 4.87 27.38
C ALA A 146 -9.25 4.93 28.22
N LEU A 147 -8.12 4.69 27.58
CA LEU A 147 -6.78 4.73 28.18
C LEU A 147 -6.01 5.97 27.77
N ALA A 148 -6.21 6.44 26.54
CA ALA A 148 -5.58 7.64 26.00
C ALA A 148 -6.45 8.25 24.89
N GLU A 149 -6.35 9.56 24.73
CA GLU A 149 -7.06 10.30 23.69
C GLU A 149 -6.14 11.37 23.09
N LEU A 150 -6.26 11.59 21.77
CA LEU A 150 -5.55 12.64 21.05
C LEU A 150 -6.47 13.30 20.05
N SER A 151 -6.64 14.60 20.17
CA SER A 151 -7.43 15.40 19.23
C SER A 151 -6.63 15.70 17.97
N LEU A 152 -7.29 15.66 16.82
CA LEU A 152 -6.74 16.02 15.52
C LEU A 152 -7.78 16.71 14.64
N VAL A 153 -7.37 17.19 13.49
CA VAL A 153 -8.26 17.80 12.50
C VAL A 153 -8.17 17.00 11.21
N ILE A 154 -9.30 16.48 10.73
CA ILE A 154 -9.39 15.91 9.39
C ILE A 154 -9.43 17.06 8.40
N ALA A 155 -8.44 17.13 7.51
CA ALA A 155 -8.37 18.15 6.48
C ALA A 155 -9.41 17.90 5.37
N ASP A 156 -9.74 18.95 4.62
CA ASP A 156 -10.70 18.83 3.51
C ASP A 156 -10.10 18.08 2.33
N ARG A 157 -10.96 17.34 1.62
CA ARG A 157 -10.63 16.67 0.36
C ARG A 157 -11.85 16.57 -0.53
N ASN A 158 -11.70 17.06 -1.76
CA ASN A 158 -12.71 16.94 -2.80
C ASN A 158 -12.46 15.70 -3.67
N PHE A 159 -13.54 15.02 -4.06
CA PHE A 159 -13.53 13.87 -4.95
C PHE A 159 -14.31 14.21 -6.21
N ALA A 160 -13.84 13.75 -7.38
CA ALA A 160 -14.54 13.93 -8.63
C ALA A 160 -15.83 13.11 -8.67
N ALA A 161 -16.74 13.50 -9.56
CA ALA A 161 -17.92 12.73 -9.91
C ALA A 161 -17.82 12.28 -11.36
N GLU A 162 -18.19 11.03 -11.64
CA GLU A 162 -18.19 10.46 -12.98
C GLU A 162 -19.47 9.69 -13.27
N GLU A 163 -19.93 9.77 -14.51
CA GLU A 163 -21.04 8.94 -15.00
C GLU A 163 -20.48 7.80 -15.85
N ILE A 164 -20.91 6.59 -15.57
CA ILE A 164 -20.46 5.38 -16.24
C ILE A 164 -21.65 4.69 -16.90
N PRO A 165 -21.79 4.78 -18.22
CA PRO A 165 -22.82 4.04 -18.92
C PRO A 165 -22.49 2.55 -18.94
N LEU A 166 -23.46 1.72 -18.59
CA LEU A 166 -23.33 0.27 -18.60
C LEU A 166 -24.16 -0.31 -19.76
N ASN A 167 -23.56 -1.25 -20.49
CA ASN A 167 -24.30 -2.08 -21.43
C ASN A 167 -25.21 -3.08 -20.69
N GLN A 168 -26.05 -3.82 -21.41
CA GLN A 168 -27.01 -4.75 -20.81
C GLN A 168 -26.34 -5.85 -19.97
N ALA A 169 -25.20 -6.38 -20.42
CA ALA A 169 -24.48 -7.43 -19.68
C ALA A 169 -23.97 -6.91 -18.32
N ASN A 170 -23.32 -5.75 -18.30
CA ASN A 170 -22.83 -5.12 -17.09
C ASN A 170 -23.96 -4.63 -16.17
N THR A 171 -25.07 -4.15 -16.75
CA THR A 171 -26.31 -3.85 -16.01
C THR A 171 -26.79 -5.09 -15.28
N ASN A 172 -26.97 -6.21 -15.98
CA ASN A 172 -27.41 -7.47 -15.38
C ASN A 172 -26.43 -7.95 -14.32
N LEU A 173 -25.12 -7.89 -14.61
CA LEU A 173 -24.09 -8.28 -13.67
C LEU A 173 -24.17 -7.49 -12.36
N ARG A 174 -24.54 -6.22 -12.41
CA ARG A 174 -24.69 -5.36 -11.23
C ARG A 174 -26.04 -5.51 -10.54
N THR A 175 -27.14 -5.58 -11.27
CA THR A 175 -28.49 -5.44 -10.73
C THR A 175 -29.22 -6.75 -10.47
N VAL A 176 -28.96 -7.81 -11.26
CA VAL A 176 -29.62 -9.09 -11.07
C VAL A 176 -29.14 -9.74 -9.77
N PRO A 177 -30.04 -10.06 -8.83
CA PRO A 177 -29.66 -10.76 -7.59
C PRO A 177 -29.07 -12.14 -7.87
N ASP A 178 -27.99 -12.46 -7.19
CA ASP A 178 -27.35 -13.79 -7.20
C ASP A 178 -26.78 -14.05 -5.80
N PRO A 179 -27.25 -15.09 -5.08
CA PRO A 179 -26.76 -15.43 -3.75
C PRO A 179 -25.23 -15.63 -3.68
N ARG A 180 -24.60 -16.06 -4.81
CA ARG A 180 -23.15 -16.22 -4.86
C ARG A 180 -22.41 -14.89 -4.74
N LYS A 181 -22.94 -13.79 -5.29
CA LYS A 181 -22.35 -12.44 -5.13
C LYS A 181 -22.30 -12.03 -3.64
N THR A 182 -23.38 -12.30 -2.92
CA THR A 182 -23.45 -12.04 -1.48
C THR A 182 -22.43 -12.89 -0.73
N ALA A 183 -22.39 -14.20 -0.97
CA ALA A 183 -21.42 -15.09 -0.35
C ALA A 183 -19.97 -14.71 -0.64
N GLU A 184 -19.65 -14.31 -1.88
CA GLU A 184 -18.31 -13.81 -2.26
C GLU A 184 -17.94 -12.51 -1.54
N SER A 185 -18.92 -11.61 -1.35
CA SER A 185 -18.74 -10.34 -0.62
C SER A 185 -18.52 -10.59 0.87
N GLU A 186 -19.32 -11.45 1.48
CA GLU A 186 -19.19 -11.84 2.89
C GLU A 186 -17.86 -12.53 3.17
N TYR A 187 -17.43 -13.45 2.28
CA TYR A 187 -16.15 -14.12 2.39
C TYR A 187 -14.98 -13.13 2.35
N LEU A 188 -14.98 -12.20 1.37
CA LEU A 188 -13.95 -11.14 1.32
C LEU A 188 -14.00 -10.26 2.56
N THR A 189 -15.18 -9.84 3.00
CA THR A 189 -15.35 -9.03 4.21
C THR A 189 -14.77 -9.74 5.42
N ALA A 190 -15.03 -11.04 5.58
CA ALA A 190 -14.45 -11.82 6.67
C ALA A 190 -12.93 -11.88 6.64
N ILE A 191 -12.31 -11.89 5.45
CA ILE A 191 -10.85 -11.79 5.30
C ILE A 191 -10.37 -10.41 5.76
N LEU A 192 -10.96 -9.34 5.26
CA LEU A 192 -10.50 -7.95 5.47
C LEU A 192 -10.63 -7.46 6.92
N TYR A 193 -11.49 -8.11 7.71
CA TYR A 193 -11.63 -7.85 9.15
C TYR A 193 -10.80 -8.79 10.03
N ARG A 194 -10.02 -9.71 9.44
CA ARG A 194 -9.06 -10.50 10.23
C ARG A 194 -7.93 -9.58 10.67
N THR A 195 -7.52 -9.74 11.91
CA THR A 195 -6.32 -9.09 12.44
C THR A 195 -5.33 -10.19 12.78
N GLY A 196 -4.38 -10.45 11.87
CA GLY A 196 -3.20 -11.24 12.15
C GLY A 196 -2.20 -10.46 13.02
N ASN A 197 -1.04 -11.06 13.30
CA ASN A 197 0.09 -10.38 13.94
C ASN A 197 1.29 -10.26 12.99
N ASP A 198 1.16 -10.80 11.77
CA ASP A 198 2.27 -10.88 10.83
C ASP A 198 2.52 -9.51 10.18
N ILE A 199 3.76 -9.04 10.25
CA ILE A 199 4.24 -7.85 9.57
C ILE A 199 5.11 -8.33 8.42
N HIS A 200 4.64 -8.15 7.19
CA HIS A 200 5.34 -8.60 5.99
C HIS A 200 6.14 -7.47 5.34
N THR A 201 5.74 -6.20 5.53
CA THR A 201 6.41 -5.04 4.96
C THR A 201 6.49 -3.89 5.97
N LEU A 202 7.58 -3.10 5.88
CA LEU A 202 7.74 -1.82 6.61
C LEU A 202 7.98 -0.65 5.67
N GLY A 203 8.27 -0.93 4.39
CA GLY A 203 8.51 0.09 3.37
C GLY A 203 7.24 0.70 2.77
N PRO A 204 7.40 1.74 1.94
CA PRO A 204 6.30 2.26 1.14
C PRO A 204 5.89 1.24 0.07
N PHE A 205 4.62 1.28 -0.34
CA PHE A 205 4.12 0.45 -1.42
C PHE A 205 4.59 1.00 -2.77
N VAL A 206 4.66 0.13 -3.78
CA VAL A 206 4.96 0.52 -5.16
C VAL A 206 3.74 0.32 -6.06
N PRO A 207 3.56 1.12 -7.12
CA PRO A 207 2.48 0.90 -8.07
C PRO A 207 2.55 -0.51 -8.67
N PRO A 208 1.42 -1.23 -8.80
CA PRO A 208 1.41 -2.62 -9.27
C PRO A 208 1.60 -2.79 -10.78
N VAL A 209 1.63 -1.71 -11.55
CA VAL A 209 1.87 -1.70 -13.00
C VAL A 209 2.78 -0.54 -13.38
N MET A 210 3.61 -0.75 -14.41
CA MET A 210 4.52 0.27 -14.97
C MET A 210 3.76 1.24 -15.90
N SER A 211 2.68 1.86 -15.43
CA SER A 211 1.88 2.80 -16.20
C SER A 211 1.49 4.00 -15.36
N ALA A 212 1.67 5.19 -15.93
CA ALA A 212 1.15 6.43 -15.32
C ALA A 212 -0.30 6.74 -15.73
N ARG A 213 -0.88 5.98 -16.70
CA ARG A 213 -2.22 6.25 -17.19
C ARG A 213 -3.27 5.75 -16.21
N ARG A 214 -3.90 6.67 -15.50
CA ARG A 214 -5.05 6.40 -14.65
C ARG A 214 -6.34 6.77 -15.34
N THR A 215 -7.34 5.93 -15.23
CA THR A 215 -8.67 6.14 -15.81
C THR A 215 -9.70 6.52 -14.77
N SER A 216 -9.44 6.23 -13.49
CA SER A 216 -10.27 6.65 -12.37
C SER A 216 -9.47 6.67 -11.07
N PHE A 217 -9.88 7.50 -10.12
CA PHE A 217 -9.13 7.74 -8.87
C PHE A 217 -9.93 7.25 -7.66
N PHE A 218 -9.19 7.06 -6.56
CA PHE A 218 -9.80 6.72 -5.28
C PHE A 218 -10.81 7.78 -4.85
N GLY A 219 -11.96 7.31 -4.39
CA GLY A 219 -13.00 8.16 -3.83
C GLY A 219 -13.91 8.82 -4.85
N ASP A 220 -13.69 8.65 -6.16
CA ASP A 220 -14.57 9.17 -7.20
C ASP A 220 -16.02 8.74 -6.96
N ARG A 221 -16.96 9.69 -7.07
CA ARG A 221 -18.40 9.51 -6.87
C ARG A 221 -19.02 9.04 -8.17
N ARG A 222 -19.28 7.73 -8.28
CA ARG A 222 -19.76 7.08 -9.52
C ARG A 222 -21.26 7.04 -9.60
N VAL A 223 -21.81 7.47 -10.75
CA VAL A 223 -23.20 7.26 -11.14
C VAL A 223 -23.23 6.29 -12.32
N TYR A 224 -23.65 5.07 -12.08
CA TYR A 224 -23.86 4.09 -13.14
C TYR A 224 -25.19 4.36 -13.84
N ARG A 225 -25.15 4.48 -15.18
CA ARG A 225 -26.33 4.57 -16.03
C ARG A 225 -26.62 3.19 -16.58
N TYR A 226 -27.71 2.59 -16.15
CA TYR A 226 -28.10 1.25 -16.56
C TYR A 226 -28.76 1.24 -17.94
N ALA A 227 -28.72 0.08 -18.62
CA ALA A 227 -29.30 -0.05 -19.96
C ALA A 227 -30.83 0.13 -20.02
N ASP A 228 -31.51 -0.02 -18.87
CA ASP A 228 -32.95 0.23 -18.73
C ASP A 228 -33.31 1.70 -18.45
N GLY A 229 -32.31 2.59 -18.42
CA GLY A 229 -32.48 4.02 -18.12
C GLY A 229 -32.44 4.37 -16.63
N SER A 230 -32.46 3.39 -15.74
CA SER A 230 -32.29 3.64 -14.31
C SER A 230 -30.82 3.90 -13.92
N SER A 231 -30.55 4.23 -12.67
CA SER A 231 -29.19 4.52 -12.22
C SER A 231 -28.92 4.00 -10.81
N GLY A 232 -27.65 3.86 -10.50
CA GLY A 232 -27.17 3.54 -9.15
C GLY A 232 -25.86 4.24 -8.85
N THR A 233 -25.56 4.47 -7.58
CA THR A 233 -24.36 5.17 -7.14
C THR A 233 -23.39 4.23 -6.46
N SER A 234 -22.10 4.58 -6.49
CA SER A 234 -21.07 4.00 -5.65
C SER A 234 -19.91 4.97 -5.46
N ILE A 235 -19.01 4.62 -4.56
CA ILE A 235 -17.74 5.31 -4.39
C ILE A 235 -16.65 4.39 -4.93
N HIS A 236 -15.72 4.93 -5.71
CA HIS A 236 -14.58 4.17 -6.22
C HIS A 236 -13.64 3.80 -5.07
N ALA A 237 -13.43 2.50 -4.88
CA ALA A 237 -12.72 1.99 -3.71
C ALA A 237 -11.20 2.00 -3.84
N GLY A 238 -10.67 2.25 -5.03
CA GLY A 238 -9.25 2.20 -5.35
C GLY A 238 -8.88 3.13 -6.50
N VAL A 239 -7.90 2.73 -7.29
CA VAL A 239 -7.46 3.41 -8.52
C VAL A 239 -7.51 2.46 -9.70
N ASP A 240 -7.90 2.98 -10.88
CA ASP A 240 -7.94 2.22 -12.12
C ASP A 240 -6.78 2.63 -13.02
N TYR A 241 -5.93 1.66 -13.38
CA TYR A 241 -4.87 1.82 -14.37
C TYR A 241 -5.34 1.31 -15.72
N GLY A 242 -5.49 2.22 -16.70
CA GLY A 242 -5.85 1.87 -18.07
C GLY A 242 -4.68 1.22 -18.80
N VAL A 243 -4.59 -0.10 -18.72
CA VAL A 243 -3.53 -0.94 -19.32
C VAL A 243 -4.16 -2.00 -20.22
N PRO A 244 -3.47 -2.45 -21.30
CA PRO A 244 -3.92 -3.55 -22.15
C PRO A 244 -4.08 -4.86 -21.36
N THR A 245 -4.99 -5.72 -21.82
CA THR A 245 -5.07 -7.11 -21.37
C THR A 245 -3.71 -7.80 -21.54
N GLY A 246 -3.29 -8.59 -20.55
CA GLY A 246 -2.01 -9.29 -20.53
C GLY A 246 -0.85 -8.47 -19.96
N THR A 247 -1.08 -7.22 -19.51
CA THR A 247 -0.05 -6.45 -18.81
C THR A 247 0.26 -7.10 -17.46
N ALA A 248 1.56 -7.33 -17.17
CA ALA A 248 1.98 -7.91 -15.90
C ALA A 248 1.55 -7.02 -14.73
N VAL A 249 0.90 -7.63 -13.74
CA VAL A 249 0.50 -7.02 -12.47
C VAL A 249 1.38 -7.56 -11.36
N THR A 250 2.02 -6.67 -10.61
CA THR A 250 2.98 -7.04 -9.57
C THR A 250 2.46 -6.73 -8.16
N ALA A 251 3.02 -7.42 -7.15
CA ALA A 251 2.76 -7.13 -5.75
C ALA A 251 3.25 -5.73 -5.40
N CYS A 252 2.40 -4.91 -4.79
CA CYS A 252 2.75 -3.54 -4.38
C CYS A 252 3.71 -3.51 -3.18
N ALA A 253 3.81 -4.56 -2.40
CA ALA A 253 4.69 -4.74 -1.24
C ALA A 253 4.80 -6.23 -0.91
N ASP A 254 5.72 -6.61 -0.03
CA ASP A 254 5.79 -7.97 0.50
C ASP A 254 4.48 -8.32 1.20
N GLY A 255 4.01 -9.56 1.04
CA GLY A 255 2.74 -9.97 1.63
C GLY A 255 2.42 -11.44 1.44
N ARG A 256 1.36 -11.88 2.10
CA ARG A 256 0.78 -13.23 1.96
C ARG A 256 -0.48 -13.17 1.10
N VAL A 257 -0.61 -14.06 0.13
CA VAL A 257 -1.84 -14.22 -0.66
C VAL A 257 -2.93 -14.80 0.22
N VAL A 258 -4.00 -14.04 0.45
CA VAL A 258 -5.14 -14.46 1.28
C VAL A 258 -6.39 -14.77 0.46
N LEU A 259 -6.39 -14.38 -0.82
CA LEU A 259 -7.40 -14.75 -1.81
C LEU A 259 -6.78 -14.73 -3.21
N ALA A 260 -7.02 -15.79 -4.01
CA ALA A 260 -6.61 -15.88 -5.42
C ALA A 260 -7.62 -16.75 -6.17
N ARG A 261 -8.70 -16.12 -6.69
CA ARG A 261 -9.80 -16.85 -7.36
C ARG A 261 -10.69 -15.97 -8.22
N PRO A 262 -11.44 -16.55 -9.18
CA PRO A 262 -12.48 -15.81 -9.89
C PRO A 262 -13.63 -15.46 -8.96
N ARG A 263 -14.21 -14.27 -9.19
CA ARG A 263 -15.40 -13.74 -8.52
C ARG A 263 -16.36 -13.15 -9.56
N ILE A 264 -17.65 -13.13 -9.27
CA ILE A 264 -18.67 -12.74 -10.23
C ILE A 264 -18.55 -11.27 -10.63
N VAL A 265 -18.47 -10.37 -9.64
CA VAL A 265 -18.48 -8.92 -9.89
C VAL A 265 -17.09 -8.39 -10.19
N THR A 266 -16.08 -8.82 -9.47
CA THR A 266 -14.72 -8.27 -9.58
C THR A 266 -13.80 -9.07 -10.51
N GLY A 267 -14.33 -10.13 -11.13
CA GLY A 267 -13.55 -10.99 -12.02
C GLY A 267 -12.46 -11.76 -11.28
N ASN A 268 -11.41 -12.14 -11.98
CA ASN A 268 -10.25 -12.77 -11.34
C ASN A 268 -9.63 -11.78 -10.36
N SER A 269 -9.53 -12.20 -9.11
CA SER A 269 -9.19 -11.35 -7.96
C SER A 269 -8.04 -11.94 -7.15
N VAL A 270 -7.09 -11.12 -6.77
CA VAL A 270 -6.01 -11.43 -5.83
C VAL A 270 -6.06 -10.45 -4.66
N VAL A 271 -5.85 -10.94 -3.44
CA VAL A 271 -5.73 -10.13 -2.22
C VAL A 271 -4.48 -10.55 -1.48
N LEU A 272 -3.64 -9.56 -1.11
CA LEU A 272 -2.47 -9.74 -0.26
C LEU A 272 -2.70 -9.11 1.11
N GLU A 273 -2.27 -9.78 2.17
CA GLU A 273 -2.09 -9.22 3.50
C GLU A 273 -0.64 -8.74 3.66
N HIS A 274 -0.45 -7.50 4.13
CA HIS A 274 0.85 -6.85 4.28
C HIS A 274 1.23 -6.59 5.73
N LEU A 275 0.26 -6.10 6.50
CA LEU A 275 0.33 -5.77 7.91
C LEU A 275 -0.98 -6.20 8.57
N PRO A 276 -1.03 -6.31 9.90
CA PRO A 276 -2.29 -6.59 10.60
C PRO A 276 -3.40 -5.63 10.18
N GLY A 277 -4.41 -6.15 9.48
CA GLY A 277 -5.53 -5.38 8.96
C GLY A 277 -5.27 -4.53 7.71
N VAL A 278 -4.11 -4.63 7.07
CA VAL A 278 -3.77 -3.90 5.83
C VAL A 278 -3.63 -4.86 4.66
N TYR A 279 -4.48 -4.68 3.66
CA TYR A 279 -4.58 -5.54 2.49
C TYR A 279 -4.50 -4.74 1.20
N SER A 280 -3.83 -5.30 0.17
CA SER A 280 -3.99 -4.83 -1.21
C SER A 280 -4.84 -5.80 -2.03
N ILE A 281 -5.57 -5.27 -2.99
CA ILE A 281 -6.56 -5.99 -3.78
C ILE A 281 -6.37 -5.65 -5.25
N TYR A 282 -6.38 -6.67 -6.11
CA TYR A 282 -6.18 -6.59 -7.55
C TYR A 282 -7.35 -7.26 -8.25
N TYR A 283 -8.12 -6.50 -9.03
CA TYR A 283 -9.33 -6.97 -9.71
C TYR A 283 -9.21 -6.94 -11.23
N HIS A 284 -10.18 -7.56 -11.88
CA HIS A 284 -10.37 -7.64 -13.32
C HIS A 284 -9.22 -8.30 -14.07
N LEU A 285 -8.43 -9.14 -13.37
CA LEU A 285 -7.30 -9.84 -13.97
C LEU A 285 -7.77 -10.80 -15.08
N ASP A 286 -6.96 -10.94 -16.14
CA ASP A 286 -7.14 -11.99 -17.15
C ASP A 286 -6.67 -13.32 -16.60
N LYS A 287 -5.49 -13.33 -15.95
CA LYS A 287 -4.90 -14.52 -15.32
C LYS A 287 -4.45 -14.25 -13.90
N ILE A 288 -4.63 -15.24 -13.05
CA ILE A 288 -4.05 -15.33 -11.71
C ILE A 288 -2.83 -16.25 -11.80
N LEU A 289 -1.66 -15.81 -11.30
CA LEU A 289 -0.40 -16.55 -11.37
C LEU A 289 0.14 -16.92 -9.98
N VAL A 290 -0.66 -16.75 -8.93
CA VAL A 290 -0.31 -17.04 -7.54
C VAL A 290 -1.39 -17.89 -6.87
N GLU A 291 -1.02 -18.55 -5.77
CA GLU A 291 -1.92 -19.41 -5.00
C GLU A 291 -2.16 -18.85 -3.60
N GLU A 292 -3.34 -19.11 -3.04
CA GLU A 292 -3.67 -18.74 -1.66
C GLU A 292 -2.68 -19.39 -0.67
N GLY A 293 -2.21 -18.61 0.30
CA GLY A 293 -1.22 -19.02 1.29
C GLY A 293 0.23 -18.73 0.91
N ALA A 294 0.53 -18.47 -0.38
CA ALA A 294 1.88 -18.14 -0.83
C ALA A 294 2.36 -16.80 -0.24
N PHE A 295 3.66 -16.72 0.07
CA PHE A 295 4.33 -15.46 0.35
C PHE A 295 4.88 -14.86 -0.95
N ILE A 296 4.66 -13.56 -1.15
CA ILE A 296 5.03 -12.85 -2.37
C ILE A 296 5.87 -11.63 -2.01
N ASN A 297 7.02 -11.47 -2.67
CA ASN A 297 7.85 -10.27 -2.52
C ASN A 297 7.33 -9.10 -3.36
N ALA A 298 7.58 -7.90 -2.92
CA ALA A 298 7.31 -6.68 -3.67
C ALA A 298 7.88 -6.76 -5.09
N GLY A 299 7.09 -6.36 -6.09
CA GLY A 299 7.48 -6.40 -7.50
C GLY A 299 7.34 -7.77 -8.18
N ALA A 300 7.09 -8.86 -7.45
CA ALA A 300 6.82 -10.17 -8.07
C ALA A 300 5.46 -10.18 -8.78
N VAL A 301 5.38 -10.88 -9.90
CA VAL A 301 4.17 -10.93 -10.74
C VAL A 301 3.08 -11.75 -10.04
N LEU A 302 1.89 -11.17 -9.89
CA LEU A 302 0.69 -11.79 -9.31
C LEU A 302 -0.25 -12.38 -10.37
N GLY A 303 -0.24 -11.75 -11.56
CA GLY A 303 -1.19 -12.04 -12.61
C GLY A 303 -1.02 -11.12 -13.81
N GLU A 304 -1.95 -11.20 -14.72
CA GLU A 304 -2.04 -10.36 -15.92
C GLU A 304 -3.33 -9.54 -15.84
N SER A 305 -3.26 -8.24 -16.17
CA SER A 305 -4.45 -7.38 -16.24
C SER A 305 -5.43 -7.86 -17.31
N GLY A 306 -6.70 -7.54 -17.16
CA GLY A 306 -7.73 -7.98 -18.07
C GLY A 306 -8.97 -7.09 -18.07
N SER A 307 -10.12 -7.72 -18.27
CA SER A 307 -11.45 -7.08 -18.28
C SER A 307 -12.52 -8.06 -17.76
N THR A 308 -12.14 -8.95 -16.82
CA THR A 308 -13.08 -9.93 -16.26
C THR A 308 -14.00 -9.30 -15.22
N GLY A 309 -15.21 -9.84 -15.04
CA GLY A 309 -16.21 -9.27 -14.12
C GLY A 309 -16.88 -8.00 -14.67
N LEU A 310 -17.22 -7.06 -13.77
CA LEU A 310 -17.88 -5.79 -14.10
C LEU A 310 -16.83 -4.75 -14.55
N ALA A 311 -16.39 -4.85 -15.79
CA ALA A 311 -15.44 -3.93 -16.39
C ALA A 311 -16.01 -3.34 -17.69
N THR A 312 -15.74 -2.08 -17.98
CA THR A 312 -16.16 -1.40 -19.23
C THR A 312 -15.07 -1.46 -20.31
N GLY A 313 -13.89 -1.93 -19.95
CA GLY A 313 -12.74 -2.11 -20.84
C GLY A 313 -11.53 -2.63 -20.07
N PRO A 314 -10.44 -2.97 -20.78
CA PRO A 314 -9.23 -3.47 -20.14
C PRO A 314 -8.61 -2.47 -19.18
N HIS A 315 -8.40 -2.87 -17.91
CA HIS A 315 -7.74 -2.08 -16.87
C HIS A 315 -7.37 -2.97 -15.69
N LEU A 316 -6.47 -2.47 -14.83
CA LEU A 316 -6.28 -2.99 -13.48
C LEU A 316 -7.01 -2.09 -12.50
N HIS A 317 -7.89 -2.64 -11.69
CA HIS A 317 -8.41 -2.00 -10.50
C HIS A 317 -7.57 -2.41 -9.28
N TRP A 318 -6.98 -1.44 -8.57
CA TRP A 318 -6.14 -1.65 -7.40
C TRP A 318 -6.69 -0.92 -6.18
N GLU A 319 -6.95 -1.67 -5.09
CA GLU A 319 -7.45 -1.13 -3.83
C GLU A 319 -6.46 -1.38 -2.70
N ILE A 320 -6.52 -0.52 -1.67
CA ILE A 320 -5.98 -0.79 -0.33
C ILE A 320 -7.12 -0.78 0.68
N ARG A 321 -7.08 -1.76 1.59
CA ARG A 321 -8.02 -1.85 2.71
C ARG A 321 -7.27 -1.77 4.03
N VAL A 322 -7.85 -1.02 4.97
CA VAL A 322 -7.34 -0.87 6.33
C VAL A 322 -8.47 -1.17 7.31
N ALA A 323 -8.36 -2.26 8.06
CA ALA A 323 -9.39 -2.73 9.00
C ALA A 323 -10.80 -2.78 8.37
N GLY A 324 -10.87 -3.22 7.09
CA GLY A 324 -12.09 -3.32 6.30
C GLY A 324 -12.48 -2.05 5.54
N GLU A 325 -11.98 -0.88 5.93
CA GLU A 325 -12.27 0.40 5.26
C GLU A 325 -11.40 0.60 4.02
N ASN A 326 -11.95 1.31 3.01
CA ASN A 326 -11.20 1.69 1.82
C ASN A 326 -10.19 2.79 2.16
N ALA A 327 -8.95 2.63 1.69
CA ALA A 327 -7.90 3.63 1.81
C ALA A 327 -7.31 3.97 0.44
N ASP A 328 -6.83 5.21 0.28
CA ASP A 328 -6.26 5.69 -0.97
C ASP A 328 -4.91 5.02 -1.24
N PRO A 329 -4.76 4.25 -2.31
CA PRO A 329 -3.49 3.61 -2.65
C PRO A 329 -2.32 4.59 -2.79
N ASP A 330 -2.57 5.84 -3.24
CA ASP A 330 -1.52 6.85 -3.41
C ASP A 330 -0.89 7.27 -2.09
N ALA A 331 -1.65 7.25 -0.99
CA ALA A 331 -1.11 7.54 0.33
C ALA A 331 -0.08 6.49 0.80
N PHE A 332 -0.21 5.24 0.34
CA PHE A 332 0.71 4.16 0.68
C PHE A 332 1.98 4.16 -0.18
N THR A 333 1.91 4.73 -1.39
CA THR A 333 3.11 4.90 -2.24
C THR A 333 3.95 6.11 -1.85
N ALA A 334 3.34 7.09 -1.20
CA ALA A 334 4.01 8.34 -0.83
C ALA A 334 4.94 8.20 0.40
N ARG A 335 4.63 7.29 1.32
CA ARG A 335 5.38 7.09 2.58
C ARG A 335 5.10 5.70 3.17
N PRO A 336 6.01 5.18 4.03
CA PRO A 336 5.70 4.01 4.84
C PRO A 336 4.48 4.27 5.72
N VAL A 337 3.61 3.26 5.82
CA VAL A 337 2.43 3.33 6.67
C VAL A 337 2.78 3.11 8.15
N LEU A 338 3.85 2.37 8.40
CA LEU A 338 4.37 2.10 9.74
C LEU A 338 5.82 2.60 9.83
N ASP A 339 6.00 3.80 10.39
CA ASP A 339 7.30 4.41 10.68
C ASP A 339 7.49 4.51 12.20
N LYS A 340 8.19 3.51 12.76
CA LYS A 340 8.46 3.40 14.20
C LYS A 340 9.26 4.60 14.73
N GLU A 341 10.26 5.04 13.96
CA GLU A 341 11.12 6.16 14.40
C GLU A 341 10.33 7.48 14.44
N ALA A 342 9.47 7.73 13.44
CA ALA A 342 8.62 8.90 13.45
C ALA A 342 7.62 8.87 14.62
N LEU A 343 7.07 7.70 14.95
CA LEU A 343 6.20 7.55 16.13
C LEU A 343 6.95 7.84 17.43
N LEU A 344 8.17 7.29 17.59
CA LEU A 344 9.02 7.54 18.77
C LEU A 344 9.38 9.01 18.91
N ARG A 345 9.80 9.67 17.82
CA ARG A 345 10.08 11.12 17.84
C ARG A 345 8.85 11.89 18.33
N LYS A 346 7.67 11.56 17.77
CA LYS A 346 6.42 12.25 18.14
C LYS A 346 6.00 12.03 19.60
N MET A 347 6.32 10.87 20.17
CA MET A 347 6.06 10.57 21.59
C MET A 347 7.05 11.28 22.53
N SER A 348 8.19 11.72 22.02
CA SER A 348 9.25 12.38 22.80
C SER A 348 9.16 13.91 22.77
N GLU A 349 8.35 14.47 21.89
CA GLU A 349 7.99 15.91 21.84
C GLU A 349 7.02 16.26 22.97
#